data_3cfbb2c769fe392e375349d48ca19f2a
#
_entry.id   3cfbb2c769fe392e375349d48ca19f2a
#
_cell.length_a   1.000
_cell.length_b   1.000
_cell.length_c   1.000
_cell.angle_alpha   90.00
_cell.angle_beta   90.00
_cell.angle_gamma   90.00
#
_symmetry.space_group_name_H-M   'P 1'
#
loop_
_entity.id
_entity.type
_entity.pdbx_description
1 polymer ?
#
loop_
_entity_poly.entity_id
_entity_poly.type
_entity_poly.pdbx_seq_one_letter_code
_entity_poly.pdbx_strand_id
1 'polypeptide(L)'
;MKIFNLDLHISVIADIQQLFQELGHEVTSWNMSGHNWVFGRGRFETSVIKPDNWHNINQEMCDRFYETYKDQLSHYDAFLVTYAPVFAMLFEKWGKPIIIDAPIRYEVPFTLQPEAWENFNEFIRKGVDRGQVFLVANSKYDSEYGKYFTDREWTHIPSICGYTNSSYNPQQSQFLYYSRFSEYTQYCGNIPNLVEKSKALGRNYKWNNLVQYKGIVGLPYCPSTMSIFEFYTQNIPLFFPTIDLMVEMKSKHNNKVMEETSWNQTWNREPGSKIRPGPNDPNDYVDMNKFRNWVQYSDFYDTGWMPHIQYFNSWDELKNTLQTISNDRLIEISNAMKNHNVVRKEKVKQLWNSILQKIKG
;
A
#
# COMPACT_ATOMS: atom_id res chain seq x y z
N MET A 1 -10.12 0.66 23.05
CA MET A 1 -9.16 1.79 23.07
C MET A 1 -9.68 2.89 22.17
N LYS A 2 -9.36 4.13 22.52
CA LYS A 2 -9.51 5.29 21.66
C LYS A 2 -8.17 5.58 20.99
N ILE A 3 -8.13 5.52 19.67
CA ILE A 3 -6.90 5.67 18.89
C ILE A 3 -7.05 6.91 18.03
N PHE A 4 -6.01 7.74 18.05
CA PHE A 4 -5.95 8.92 17.18
C PHE A 4 -5.10 8.63 15.94
N ASN A 5 -5.59 9.03 14.77
CA ASN A 5 -4.91 8.87 13.49
C ASN A 5 -4.75 10.22 12.78
N LEU A 6 -3.54 10.51 12.30
CA LEU A 6 -3.24 11.63 11.41
C LEU A 6 -2.73 11.07 10.07
N ASP A 7 -3.36 11.44 8.96
CA ASP A 7 -3.11 10.74 7.70
C ASP A 7 -3.38 11.59 6.44
N LEU A 8 -2.73 11.18 5.34
CA LEU A 8 -2.86 11.76 4.00
C LEU A 8 -3.56 10.83 2.99
N HIS A 9 -3.85 9.55 3.33
CA HIS A 9 -4.37 8.58 2.37
C HIS A 9 -5.74 8.04 2.76
N ILE A 10 -6.78 8.53 2.11
CA ILE A 10 -8.18 8.28 2.49
C ILE A 10 -8.60 6.80 2.47
N SER A 11 -8.08 5.98 1.55
CA SER A 11 -8.43 4.56 1.47
C SER A 11 -7.83 3.78 2.65
N VAL A 12 -6.61 4.11 3.07
CA VAL A 12 -5.99 3.49 4.25
C VAL A 12 -6.74 3.87 5.52
N ILE A 13 -7.11 5.15 5.66
CA ILE A 13 -7.96 5.61 6.77
C ILE A 13 -9.26 4.80 6.82
N ALA A 14 -9.93 4.61 5.69
CA ALA A 14 -11.20 3.89 5.61
C ALA A 14 -11.04 2.42 6.01
N ASP A 15 -9.98 1.76 5.55
CA ASP A 15 -9.68 0.37 5.86
C ASP A 15 -9.44 0.17 7.36
N ILE A 16 -8.54 0.95 7.94
CA ILE A 16 -8.20 0.88 9.36
C ILE A 16 -9.41 1.22 10.26
N GLN A 17 -10.16 2.26 9.92
CA GLN A 17 -11.34 2.62 10.72
C GLN A 17 -12.38 1.50 10.74
N GLN A 18 -12.68 0.91 9.58
CA GLN A 18 -13.63 -0.20 9.52
C GLN A 18 -13.12 -1.41 10.30
N LEU A 19 -11.86 -1.80 10.09
CA LEU A 19 -11.26 -2.96 10.73
C LEU A 19 -11.21 -2.80 12.26
N PHE A 20 -10.76 -1.65 12.76
CA PHE A 20 -10.64 -1.41 14.19
C PHE A 20 -12.00 -1.28 14.87
N GLN A 21 -13.01 -0.73 14.18
CA GLN A 21 -14.39 -0.74 14.65
C GLN A 21 -14.92 -2.18 14.80
N GLU A 22 -14.64 -3.07 13.85
CA GLU A 22 -14.99 -4.50 13.93
C GLU A 22 -14.25 -5.20 15.10
N LEU A 23 -13.09 -4.70 15.52
CA LEU A 23 -12.34 -5.17 16.68
C LEU A 23 -12.74 -4.50 18.02
N GLY A 24 -13.77 -3.64 18.01
CA GLY A 24 -14.26 -2.95 19.21
C GLY A 24 -13.40 -1.76 19.66
N HIS A 25 -12.67 -1.13 18.74
CA HIS A 25 -11.87 0.07 18.99
C HIS A 25 -12.43 1.29 18.25
N GLU A 26 -12.21 2.47 18.80
CA GLU A 26 -12.59 3.75 18.20
C GLU A 26 -11.35 4.40 17.57
N VAL A 27 -11.43 4.76 16.28
CA VAL A 27 -10.38 5.50 15.57
C VAL A 27 -10.91 6.85 15.13
N THR A 28 -10.37 7.91 15.70
CA THR A 28 -10.59 9.29 15.25
C THR A 28 -9.50 9.70 14.29
N SER A 29 -9.86 10.03 13.06
CA SER A 29 -8.88 10.40 12.03
C SER A 29 -8.97 11.88 11.66
N TRP A 30 -7.82 12.56 11.73
CA TRP A 30 -7.63 13.84 11.04
C TRP A 30 -7.11 13.57 9.64
N ASN A 31 -8.02 13.68 8.69
CA ASN A 31 -7.77 13.37 7.29
C ASN A 31 -7.28 14.62 6.53
N MET A 32 -6.02 14.63 6.13
CA MET A 32 -5.43 15.69 5.29
C MET A 32 -5.42 15.34 3.80
N SER A 33 -6.01 14.22 3.39
CA SER A 33 -6.02 13.75 1.99
C SER A 33 -6.69 14.75 1.05
N GLY A 34 -6.09 14.96 -0.11
CA GLY A 34 -6.71 15.68 -1.22
C GLY A 34 -7.85 14.90 -1.92
N HIS A 35 -8.03 13.61 -1.59
CA HIS A 35 -9.04 12.72 -2.18
C HIS A 35 -10.17 12.37 -1.20
N ASN A 36 -10.37 13.17 -0.16
CA ASN A 36 -11.40 12.98 0.86
C ASN A 36 -12.84 12.83 0.30
N TRP A 37 -13.10 13.38 -0.88
CA TRP A 37 -14.36 13.28 -1.60
C TRP A 37 -14.76 11.83 -1.95
N VAL A 38 -13.80 10.90 -2.08
CA VAL A 38 -14.05 9.47 -2.41
C VAL A 38 -15.00 8.83 -1.41
N PHE A 39 -14.91 9.20 -0.13
CA PHE A 39 -15.78 8.72 0.94
C PHE A 39 -16.72 9.80 1.49
N GLY A 40 -16.86 10.95 0.80
CA GLY A 40 -17.69 12.05 1.26
C GLY A 40 -17.24 12.65 2.60
N ARG A 41 -15.96 12.55 2.95
CA ARG A 41 -15.39 13.02 4.23
C ARG A 41 -14.84 14.43 4.10
N GLY A 42 -14.91 15.18 5.22
CA GLY A 42 -14.25 16.48 5.31
C GLY A 42 -12.72 16.32 5.32
N ARG A 43 -12.03 17.36 4.87
CA ARG A 43 -10.59 17.51 5.04
C ARG A 43 -10.32 18.22 6.36
N PHE A 44 -9.39 17.69 7.14
CA PHE A 44 -8.93 18.35 8.34
C PHE A 44 -7.60 19.09 8.05
N GLU A 45 -7.48 20.30 8.53
CA GLU A 45 -6.24 21.06 8.44
C GLU A 45 -5.73 21.37 9.85
N THR A 46 -4.48 20.94 10.13
CA THR A 46 -3.82 21.34 11.37
C THR A 46 -3.21 22.72 11.21
N SER A 47 -3.02 23.44 12.33
CA SER A 47 -2.32 24.72 12.31
C SER A 47 -0.80 24.58 12.14
N VAL A 48 -0.26 23.37 12.36
CA VAL A 48 1.19 23.08 12.36
C VAL A 48 1.61 22.29 11.12
N ILE A 49 0.93 21.18 10.84
CA ILE A 49 1.22 20.32 9.70
C ILE A 49 0.20 20.60 8.61
N LYS A 50 0.68 20.96 7.43
CA LYS A 50 -0.13 21.34 6.28
C LYS A 50 0.33 20.59 5.03
N PRO A 51 -0.47 20.59 3.94
CA PRO A 51 -0.10 19.94 2.67
C PRO A 51 1.19 20.47 2.03
N ASP A 52 1.57 21.68 2.32
CA ASP A 52 2.75 22.36 1.78
C ASP A 52 4.01 22.20 2.63
N ASN A 53 3.91 21.72 3.89
CA ASN A 53 5.05 21.63 4.80
C ASN A 53 5.28 20.24 5.43
N TRP A 54 4.36 19.28 5.29
CA TRP A 54 4.46 17.95 5.94
C TRP A 54 5.72 17.17 5.53
N HIS A 55 6.29 17.47 4.37
CA HIS A 55 7.51 16.84 3.87
C HIS A 55 8.80 17.39 4.50
N ASN A 56 8.69 18.38 5.37
CA ASN A 56 9.81 19.01 6.08
C ASN A 56 9.70 18.83 7.61
N ILE A 57 9.03 17.79 8.08
CA ILE A 57 8.88 17.52 9.52
C ILE A 57 10.26 17.52 10.19
N ASN A 58 10.37 18.29 11.26
CA ASN A 58 11.56 18.43 12.07
C ASN A 58 11.19 18.58 13.56
N GLN A 59 12.19 18.63 14.44
CA GLN A 59 11.97 18.69 15.88
C GLN A 59 11.15 19.91 16.31
N GLU A 60 11.40 21.09 15.74
CA GLU A 60 10.64 22.31 16.05
C GLU A 60 9.14 22.13 15.72
N MET A 61 8.83 21.53 14.56
CA MET A 61 7.46 21.24 14.19
C MET A 61 6.81 20.23 15.14
N CYS A 62 7.54 19.20 15.57
CA CYS A 62 7.06 18.22 16.56
C CYS A 62 6.76 18.90 17.90
N ASP A 63 7.65 19.77 18.38
CA ASP A 63 7.48 20.50 19.61
C ASP A 63 6.27 21.42 19.56
N ARG A 64 6.13 22.19 18.48
CA ARG A 64 4.98 23.06 18.25
C ARG A 64 3.67 22.28 18.12
N PHE A 65 3.69 21.12 17.47
CA PHE A 65 2.51 20.27 17.36
C PHE A 65 2.07 19.76 18.74
N TYR A 66 3.02 19.29 19.56
CA TYR A 66 2.73 18.88 20.92
C TYR A 66 2.13 20.03 21.75
N GLU A 67 2.78 21.20 21.80
CA GLU A 67 2.28 22.35 22.57
C GLU A 67 0.89 22.80 22.13
N THR A 68 0.60 22.71 20.81
CA THR A 68 -0.69 23.13 20.26
C THR A 68 -1.81 22.15 20.61
N TYR A 69 -1.52 20.84 20.63
CA TYR A 69 -2.56 19.81 20.68
C TYR A 69 -2.49 18.90 21.94
N LYS A 70 -1.57 19.14 22.89
CA LYS A 70 -1.34 18.27 24.03
C LYS A 70 -2.63 17.97 24.83
N ASP A 71 -3.43 18.99 25.12
CA ASP A 71 -4.65 18.82 25.89
C ASP A 71 -5.75 18.11 25.07
N GLN A 72 -5.85 18.49 23.79
CA GLN A 72 -6.86 17.92 22.90
C GLN A 72 -6.61 16.43 22.60
N LEU A 73 -5.36 15.99 22.53
CA LEU A 73 -5.02 14.60 22.18
C LEU A 73 -4.67 13.74 23.40
N SER A 74 -4.61 14.30 24.61
CA SER A 74 -4.26 13.57 25.83
C SER A 74 -5.21 12.44 26.21
N HIS A 75 -6.47 12.48 25.77
CA HIS A 75 -7.47 11.49 26.11
C HIS A 75 -7.44 10.22 25.23
N TYR A 76 -6.61 10.18 24.16
CA TYR A 76 -6.44 8.97 23.37
C TYR A 76 -5.46 7.99 24.04
N ASP A 77 -5.71 6.69 23.85
CA ASP A 77 -4.89 5.62 24.43
C ASP A 77 -3.62 5.36 23.62
N ALA A 78 -3.68 5.55 22.29
CA ALA A 78 -2.59 5.33 21.35
C ALA A 78 -2.72 6.25 20.13
N PHE A 79 -1.59 6.38 19.41
CA PHE A 79 -1.50 7.08 18.13
C PHE A 79 -1.26 6.09 17.00
N LEU A 80 -1.86 6.35 15.84
CA LEU A 80 -1.69 5.57 14.63
C LEU A 80 -1.31 6.50 13.48
N VAL A 81 -0.29 6.14 12.73
CA VAL A 81 0.08 6.82 11.50
C VAL A 81 0.19 5.80 10.37
N THR A 82 -0.25 6.19 9.17
CA THR A 82 -0.14 5.33 8.00
C THR A 82 0.60 6.06 6.88
N TYR A 83 -0.02 6.91 6.14
CA TYR A 83 0.62 7.74 5.12
C TYR A 83 0.62 9.22 5.57
N ALA A 84 1.75 9.85 5.91
CA ALA A 84 3.13 9.38 5.88
C ALA A 84 3.59 8.86 7.25
N PRO A 85 4.35 7.74 7.29
CA PRO A 85 4.84 7.15 8.54
C PRO A 85 5.66 8.10 9.43
N VAL A 86 6.35 9.08 8.84
CA VAL A 86 7.12 10.10 9.56
C VAL A 86 6.29 10.94 10.53
N PHE A 87 4.97 10.98 10.39
CA PHE A 87 4.08 11.62 11.37
C PHE A 87 4.18 11.00 12.77
N ALA A 88 4.73 9.80 12.90
CA ALA A 88 4.99 9.18 14.20
C ALA A 88 5.84 10.06 15.12
N MET A 89 6.78 10.82 14.58
CA MET A 89 7.63 11.74 15.36
C MET A 89 6.82 12.82 16.09
N LEU A 90 5.68 13.23 15.53
CA LEU A 90 4.80 14.24 16.14
C LEU A 90 4.26 13.80 17.51
N PHE A 91 4.16 12.49 17.75
CA PHE A 91 3.49 11.91 18.91
C PHE A 91 4.43 11.43 20.02
N GLU A 92 5.75 11.51 19.84
CA GLU A 92 6.74 10.99 20.80
C GLU A 92 6.54 11.55 22.22
N LYS A 93 6.33 12.87 22.32
CA LYS A 93 6.23 13.57 23.62
C LYS A 93 5.03 13.20 24.49
N TRP A 94 3.97 12.58 23.91
CA TRP A 94 2.87 12.07 24.73
C TRP A 94 3.25 10.82 25.54
N GLY A 95 4.39 10.18 25.25
CA GLY A 95 4.82 8.96 25.94
C GLY A 95 3.89 7.75 25.77
N LYS A 96 2.92 7.85 24.87
CA LYS A 96 1.91 6.82 24.59
C LYS A 96 2.34 5.92 23.44
N PRO A 97 1.76 4.72 23.31
CA PRO A 97 2.01 3.84 22.18
C PRO A 97 1.74 4.51 20.83
N ILE A 98 2.65 4.28 19.87
CA ILE A 98 2.57 4.79 18.50
C ILE A 98 2.63 3.58 17.57
N ILE A 99 1.60 3.41 16.76
CA ILE A 99 1.54 2.39 15.71
C ILE A 99 1.94 3.06 14.40
N ILE A 100 2.96 2.54 13.75
CA ILE A 100 3.31 2.89 12.38
C ILE A 100 2.84 1.75 11.49
N ASP A 101 1.81 1.97 10.67
CA ASP A 101 1.35 1.02 9.65
C ASP A 101 1.70 1.58 8.27
N ALA A 102 2.84 1.19 7.73
CA ALA A 102 3.36 1.74 6.48
C ALA A 102 2.70 1.09 5.25
N PRO A 103 1.88 1.82 4.47
CA PRO A 103 1.34 1.38 3.19
C PRO A 103 2.27 1.72 2.02
N ILE A 104 3.47 2.17 2.31
CA ILE A 104 4.46 2.70 1.39
C ILE A 104 5.83 2.67 2.08
N ARG A 105 6.94 2.85 1.32
CA ARG A 105 8.29 3.04 1.90
C ARG A 105 8.22 4.05 3.04
N TYR A 106 8.58 3.56 4.22
CA TYR A 106 8.28 4.24 5.50
C TYR A 106 8.96 5.60 5.66
N GLU A 107 10.10 5.81 4.99
CA GLU A 107 10.91 7.03 5.09
C GLU A 107 10.35 8.23 4.31
N VAL A 108 9.31 8.04 3.53
CA VAL A 108 8.70 9.16 2.79
C VAL A 108 8.26 10.25 3.78
N PRO A 109 8.72 11.49 3.58
CA PRO A 109 9.35 12.10 2.40
C PRO A 109 10.90 12.22 2.46
N PHE A 110 11.57 11.58 3.39
CA PHE A 110 13.00 11.80 3.69
C PHE A 110 13.98 11.06 2.75
N THR A 111 13.49 10.34 1.75
CA THR A 111 14.31 9.52 0.83
C THR A 111 15.56 10.23 0.30
N LEU A 112 15.47 11.53 0.02
CA LEU A 112 16.57 12.35 -0.50
C LEU A 112 17.26 13.20 0.57
N GLN A 113 16.91 13.01 1.84
CA GLN A 113 17.41 13.77 2.99
C GLN A 113 18.10 12.80 3.97
N PRO A 114 19.36 12.37 3.73
CA PRO A 114 20.00 11.31 4.49
C PRO A 114 20.01 11.52 6.01
N GLU A 115 20.24 12.74 6.45
CA GLU A 115 20.25 13.09 7.87
C GLU A 115 18.84 12.96 8.49
N ALA A 116 17.81 13.47 7.83
CA ALA A 116 16.43 13.35 8.31
C ALA A 116 15.96 11.88 8.31
N TRP A 117 16.37 11.11 7.29
CA TRP A 117 16.08 9.69 7.22
C TRP A 117 16.74 8.92 8.37
N GLU A 118 18.02 9.16 8.64
CA GLU A 118 18.70 8.47 9.74
C GLU A 118 18.17 8.92 11.12
N ASN A 119 17.81 10.18 11.30
CA ASN A 119 17.14 10.65 12.51
C ASN A 119 15.79 9.94 12.72
N PHE A 120 15.03 9.70 11.65
CA PHE A 120 13.78 8.93 11.72
C PHE A 120 14.04 7.45 12.02
N ASN A 121 15.09 6.85 11.45
CA ASN A 121 15.50 5.48 11.80
C ASN A 121 15.87 5.36 13.28
N GLU A 122 16.60 6.35 13.80
CA GLU A 122 16.96 6.37 15.21
C GLU A 122 15.74 6.52 16.12
N PHE A 123 14.79 7.38 15.76
CA PHE A 123 13.48 7.48 16.43
C PHE A 123 12.77 6.13 16.47
N ILE A 124 12.69 5.41 15.33
CA ILE A 124 12.06 4.09 15.24
C ILE A 124 12.79 3.10 16.16
N ARG A 125 14.12 2.97 16.05
CA ARG A 125 14.91 2.02 16.86
C ARG A 125 14.71 2.27 18.36
N LYS A 126 14.88 3.51 18.81
CA LYS A 126 14.68 3.89 20.20
C LYS A 126 13.25 3.67 20.68
N GLY A 127 12.27 4.00 19.85
CA GLY A 127 10.86 3.83 20.18
C GLY A 127 10.45 2.36 20.31
N VAL A 128 10.96 1.49 19.43
CA VAL A 128 10.74 0.03 19.53
C VAL A 128 11.43 -0.54 20.77
N ASP A 129 12.68 -0.17 21.03
CA ASP A 129 13.44 -0.67 22.19
C ASP A 129 12.81 -0.25 23.53
N ARG A 130 12.11 0.87 23.58
CA ARG A 130 11.34 1.35 24.74
C ARG A 130 9.92 0.74 24.81
N GLY A 131 9.50 -0.03 23.82
CA GLY A 131 8.13 -0.55 23.75
C GLY A 131 7.07 0.52 23.43
N GLN A 132 7.46 1.68 22.93
CA GLN A 132 6.55 2.77 22.58
C GLN A 132 6.10 2.70 21.12
N VAL A 133 6.96 2.26 20.18
CA VAL A 133 6.66 2.19 18.74
C VAL A 133 6.42 0.76 18.30
N PHE A 134 5.32 0.54 17.58
CA PHE A 134 4.89 -0.74 17.03
C PHE A 134 4.88 -0.66 15.52
N LEU A 135 5.64 -1.53 14.85
CA LEU A 135 5.88 -1.47 13.41
C LEU A 135 5.01 -2.48 12.67
N VAL A 136 4.22 -1.97 11.75
CA VAL A 136 3.37 -2.73 10.84
C VAL A 136 3.59 -2.21 9.42
N ALA A 137 3.49 -3.09 8.43
CA ALA A 137 3.45 -2.71 7.02
C ALA A 137 2.34 -3.50 6.31
N ASN A 138 1.61 -2.86 5.40
CA ASN A 138 0.52 -3.52 4.69
C ASN A 138 0.98 -4.40 3.53
N SER A 139 2.27 -4.40 3.20
CA SER A 139 2.88 -5.27 2.21
C SER A 139 4.13 -5.95 2.73
N LYS A 140 4.42 -7.13 2.20
CA LYS A 140 5.69 -7.81 2.50
C LYS A 140 6.89 -7.01 2.01
N TYR A 141 6.74 -6.33 0.87
CA TYR A 141 7.79 -5.46 0.35
C TYR A 141 8.16 -4.36 1.35
N ASP A 142 7.17 -3.62 1.87
CA ASP A 142 7.40 -2.53 2.80
C ASP A 142 7.88 -3.04 4.17
N SER A 143 7.47 -4.24 4.58
CA SER A 143 7.98 -4.92 5.78
C SER A 143 9.49 -5.23 5.67
N GLU A 144 9.91 -5.87 4.58
CA GLU A 144 11.32 -6.18 4.32
C GLU A 144 12.16 -4.92 4.10
N TYR A 145 11.59 -3.92 3.42
CA TYR A 145 12.20 -2.62 3.20
C TYR A 145 12.47 -1.89 4.53
N GLY A 146 11.45 -1.81 5.38
CA GLY A 146 11.59 -1.20 6.70
C GLY A 146 12.62 -1.93 7.57
N LYS A 147 12.60 -3.27 7.56
CA LYS A 147 13.59 -4.10 8.26
C LYS A 147 15.01 -3.83 7.76
N TYR A 148 15.20 -3.73 6.44
CA TYR A 148 16.52 -3.47 5.85
C TYR A 148 17.16 -2.19 6.39
N PHE A 149 16.39 -1.10 6.54
CA PHE A 149 16.94 0.20 6.96
C PHE A 149 16.91 0.44 8.46
N THR A 150 15.96 -0.15 9.19
CA THR A 150 15.79 0.12 10.62
C THR A 150 16.42 -0.94 11.52
N ASP A 151 16.81 -2.10 10.98
CA ASP A 151 17.23 -3.28 11.74
C ASP A 151 16.19 -3.70 12.80
N ARG A 152 14.90 -3.46 12.54
CA ARG A 152 13.77 -3.86 13.39
C ARG A 152 12.75 -4.63 12.57
N GLU A 153 12.09 -5.60 13.19
CA GLU A 153 11.05 -6.39 12.53
C GLU A 153 9.79 -5.56 12.34
N TRP A 154 9.26 -5.57 11.11
CA TRP A 154 7.98 -4.99 10.75
C TRP A 154 6.96 -6.10 10.55
N THR A 155 5.86 -6.04 11.28
CA THR A 155 4.80 -7.05 11.15
C THR A 155 4.04 -6.82 9.85
N HIS A 156 4.04 -7.81 8.94
CA HIS A 156 3.25 -7.73 7.72
C HIS A 156 1.77 -8.02 8.03
N ILE A 157 0.90 -7.02 7.85
CA ILE A 157 -0.56 -7.14 7.99
C ILE A 157 -1.22 -6.46 6.78
N PRO A 158 -1.66 -7.21 5.77
CA PRO A 158 -2.19 -6.63 4.54
C PRO A 158 -3.55 -5.97 4.75
N SER A 159 -3.80 -4.90 4.01
CA SER A 159 -5.10 -4.22 3.97
C SER A 159 -6.23 -5.14 3.51
N ILE A 160 -7.42 -4.96 4.08
CA ILE A 160 -8.63 -5.75 3.74
C ILE A 160 -9.52 -5.03 2.73
N CYS A 161 -9.58 -3.70 2.78
CA CYS A 161 -10.44 -2.88 1.92
C CYS A 161 -11.92 -3.29 1.91
N GLY A 162 -12.44 -3.67 3.10
CA GLY A 162 -13.84 -4.10 3.26
C GLY A 162 -14.87 -3.02 2.88
N TYR A 163 -14.45 -1.75 2.90
CA TYR A 163 -15.26 -0.59 2.52
C TYR A 163 -15.75 -0.63 1.06
N THR A 164 -15.15 -1.44 0.18
CA THR A 164 -15.58 -1.58 -1.21
C THR A 164 -17.00 -2.12 -1.32
N ASN A 165 -17.42 -2.95 -0.37
CA ASN A 165 -18.77 -3.50 -0.22
C ASN A 165 -19.39 -3.97 -1.56
N SER A 166 -18.59 -4.60 -2.39
CA SER A 166 -18.99 -5.13 -3.70
C SER A 166 -18.30 -6.46 -3.97
N SER A 167 -18.89 -7.30 -4.81
CA SER A 167 -18.35 -8.60 -5.16
C SER A 167 -18.52 -8.88 -6.64
N TYR A 168 -17.61 -9.67 -7.19
CA TYR A 168 -17.57 -10.05 -8.60
C TYR A 168 -18.92 -10.51 -9.10
N ASN A 169 -19.40 -9.87 -10.16
CA ASN A 169 -20.66 -10.16 -10.85
C ASN A 169 -20.56 -9.69 -12.31
N PRO A 170 -19.88 -10.45 -13.19
CA PRO A 170 -19.56 -9.99 -14.54
C PRO A 170 -20.82 -9.85 -15.41
N GLN A 171 -20.99 -8.67 -15.99
CA GLN A 171 -22.05 -8.31 -16.93
C GLN A 171 -21.47 -7.91 -18.30
N GLN A 172 -20.17 -7.56 -18.33
CA GLN A 172 -19.47 -7.13 -19.53
C GLN A 172 -18.71 -8.30 -20.16
N SER A 173 -18.53 -8.26 -21.48
CA SER A 173 -17.71 -9.24 -22.21
C SER A 173 -16.21 -8.92 -22.17
N GLN A 174 -15.81 -7.81 -21.59
CA GLN A 174 -14.48 -7.25 -21.63
C GLN A 174 -13.72 -7.48 -20.31
N PHE A 175 -12.39 -7.47 -20.43
CA PHE A 175 -11.45 -7.34 -19.32
C PHE A 175 -10.98 -5.89 -19.21
N LEU A 176 -10.61 -5.48 -18.02
CA LEU A 176 -9.95 -4.20 -17.80
C LEU A 176 -8.43 -4.37 -17.70
N TYR A 177 -7.66 -3.38 -18.14
CA TYR A 177 -6.29 -3.25 -17.67
C TYR A 177 -6.09 -1.88 -17.04
N TYR A 178 -5.18 -1.82 -16.07
CA TYR A 178 -4.73 -0.55 -15.54
C TYR A 178 -3.21 -0.46 -15.65
N SER A 179 -2.76 0.71 -16.06
CA SER A 179 -1.35 1.07 -16.10
C SER A 179 -1.25 2.56 -15.83
N ARG A 180 -0.17 2.95 -15.18
CA ARG A 180 0.19 4.37 -15.01
C ARG A 180 1.00 4.89 -16.19
N PHE A 181 1.53 3.98 -17.02
CA PHE A 181 2.46 4.28 -18.08
C PHE A 181 1.87 3.98 -19.45
N SER A 182 2.00 4.96 -20.36
CA SER A 182 1.50 4.86 -21.73
C SER A 182 2.19 3.75 -22.55
N GLU A 183 3.41 3.39 -22.18
CA GLU A 183 4.19 2.35 -22.85
C GLU A 183 3.49 0.99 -22.87
N TYR A 184 2.69 0.69 -21.87
CA TYR A 184 1.92 -0.56 -21.84
C TYR A 184 0.74 -0.58 -22.80
N THR A 185 0.23 0.57 -23.20
CA THR A 185 -0.89 0.66 -24.14
C THR A 185 -0.57 -0.03 -25.46
N GLN A 186 0.70 -0.01 -25.91
CA GLN A 186 1.12 -0.70 -27.14
C GLN A 186 0.97 -2.23 -27.07
N TYR A 187 1.14 -2.81 -25.88
CA TYR A 187 0.97 -4.24 -25.68
C TYR A 187 -0.50 -4.62 -25.48
N CYS A 188 -1.21 -3.87 -24.67
CA CYS A 188 -2.60 -4.17 -24.31
C CYS A 188 -3.60 -3.75 -25.38
N GLY A 189 -3.32 -2.66 -26.11
CA GLY A 189 -4.24 -2.10 -27.11
C GLY A 189 -4.56 -3.01 -28.28
N ASN A 190 -3.75 -4.03 -28.55
CA ASN A 190 -3.94 -5.01 -29.60
C ASN A 190 -4.60 -6.33 -29.12
N ILE A 191 -4.93 -6.42 -27.83
CA ILE A 191 -5.59 -7.61 -27.27
C ILE A 191 -7.12 -7.41 -27.35
N PRO A 192 -7.85 -8.24 -28.12
CA PRO A 192 -9.29 -8.13 -28.21
C PRO A 192 -9.96 -8.25 -26.83
N ASN A 193 -11.01 -7.47 -26.62
CA ASN A 193 -11.78 -7.42 -25.36
C ASN A 193 -10.99 -6.98 -24.11
N LEU A 194 -9.80 -6.42 -24.26
CA LEU A 194 -9.03 -5.80 -23.17
C LEU A 194 -9.09 -4.28 -23.33
N VAL A 195 -9.66 -3.59 -22.36
CA VAL A 195 -9.89 -2.13 -22.39
C VAL A 195 -9.21 -1.43 -21.22
N GLU A 196 -8.72 -0.23 -21.45
CA GLU A 196 -8.11 0.58 -20.40
C GLU A 196 -9.17 1.00 -19.38
N LYS A 197 -8.90 0.76 -18.09
CA LYS A 197 -9.82 1.07 -16.99
C LYS A 197 -10.25 2.54 -17.01
N SER A 198 -9.34 3.46 -17.25
CA SER A 198 -9.61 4.90 -17.29
C SER A 198 -10.55 5.29 -18.45
N LYS A 199 -10.43 4.63 -19.59
CA LYS A 199 -11.31 4.84 -20.76
C LYS A 199 -12.69 4.22 -20.57
N ALA A 200 -12.72 3.03 -19.97
CA ALA A 200 -13.97 2.29 -19.77
C ALA A 200 -14.86 2.89 -18.67
N LEU A 201 -14.26 3.40 -17.60
CA LEU A 201 -14.96 3.81 -16.39
C LEU A 201 -14.87 5.31 -16.07
N GLY A 202 -13.96 6.04 -16.72
CA GLY A 202 -13.67 7.42 -16.37
C GLY A 202 -12.91 7.54 -15.03
N ARG A 203 -12.83 8.78 -14.50
CA ARG A 203 -12.07 9.05 -13.26
C ARG A 203 -12.86 8.77 -11.99
N ASN A 204 -14.19 8.90 -12.02
CA ASN A 204 -15.07 8.86 -10.83
C ASN A 204 -15.93 7.60 -10.82
N TYR A 205 -15.32 6.45 -11.11
CA TYR A 205 -16.03 5.16 -11.05
C TYR A 205 -16.28 4.71 -9.60
N LYS A 206 -17.33 3.90 -9.43
CA LYS A 206 -17.61 3.21 -8.18
C LYS A 206 -17.09 1.78 -8.23
N TRP A 207 -16.79 1.18 -7.07
CA TRP A 207 -16.33 -0.22 -7.00
C TRP A 207 -17.29 -1.20 -7.68
N ASN A 208 -18.60 -0.97 -7.62
CA ASN A 208 -19.61 -1.76 -8.32
C ASN A 208 -19.47 -1.72 -9.86
N ASN A 209 -18.77 -0.75 -10.42
CA ASN A 209 -18.50 -0.75 -11.86
C ASN A 209 -17.39 -1.73 -12.24
N LEU A 210 -16.38 -1.90 -11.37
CA LEU A 210 -15.26 -2.82 -11.61
C LEU A 210 -15.69 -4.27 -11.66
N VAL A 211 -16.55 -4.69 -10.73
CA VAL A 211 -17.00 -6.09 -10.58
C VAL A 211 -17.82 -6.60 -11.74
N GLN A 212 -18.27 -5.73 -12.65
CA GLN A 212 -19.03 -6.07 -13.83
C GLN A 212 -18.18 -6.59 -15.01
N TYR A 213 -16.86 -6.42 -14.95
CA TYR A 213 -15.95 -6.87 -16.00
C TYR A 213 -15.45 -8.30 -15.71
N LYS A 214 -14.99 -9.00 -16.76
CA LYS A 214 -14.52 -10.39 -16.65
C LYS A 214 -13.31 -10.58 -15.75
N GLY A 215 -12.48 -9.57 -15.62
CA GLY A 215 -11.28 -9.59 -14.81
C GLY A 215 -10.42 -8.35 -15.04
N ILE A 216 -9.32 -8.25 -14.30
CA ILE A 216 -8.41 -7.12 -14.38
C ILE A 216 -6.99 -7.60 -14.64
N VAL A 217 -6.36 -7.06 -15.69
CA VAL A 217 -4.94 -7.20 -15.97
C VAL A 217 -4.19 -6.08 -15.26
N GLY A 218 -3.34 -6.45 -14.30
CA GLY A 218 -2.50 -5.51 -13.55
C GLY A 218 -1.14 -5.31 -14.22
N LEU A 219 -0.82 -4.06 -14.54
CA LEU A 219 0.50 -3.64 -14.98
C LEU A 219 1.07 -2.72 -13.91
N PRO A 220 1.70 -3.30 -12.86
CA PRO A 220 2.01 -2.56 -11.66
C PRO A 220 3.10 -1.52 -11.87
N TYR A 221 2.90 -0.37 -11.25
CA TYR A 221 3.89 0.71 -11.18
C TYR A 221 4.59 0.75 -9.80
N CYS A 222 4.10 -0.02 -8.85
CA CYS A 222 4.51 -0.03 -7.46
C CYS A 222 4.37 -1.45 -6.89
N PRO A 223 5.18 -1.87 -5.91
CA PRO A 223 5.08 -3.18 -5.29
C PRO A 223 3.77 -3.43 -4.55
N SER A 224 3.17 -2.36 -4.03
CA SER A 224 1.92 -2.40 -3.28
C SER A 224 1.04 -1.21 -3.66
N THR A 225 -0.26 -1.45 -3.79
CA THR A 225 -1.25 -0.38 -3.95
C THR A 225 -2.58 -0.78 -3.31
N MET A 226 -3.29 0.18 -2.73
CA MET A 226 -4.63 -0.06 -2.19
C MET A 226 -5.58 -0.66 -3.24
N SER A 227 -5.44 -0.28 -4.50
CA SER A 227 -6.27 -0.83 -5.59
C SER A 227 -6.15 -2.34 -5.76
N ILE A 228 -4.97 -2.93 -5.53
CA ILE A 228 -4.78 -4.39 -5.63
C ILE A 228 -5.58 -5.10 -4.53
N PHE A 229 -5.52 -4.60 -3.31
CA PHE A 229 -6.32 -5.11 -2.19
C PHE A 229 -7.82 -4.93 -2.44
N GLU A 230 -8.23 -3.77 -2.97
CA GLU A 230 -9.62 -3.53 -3.37
C GLU A 230 -10.12 -4.55 -4.39
N PHE A 231 -9.37 -4.78 -5.47
CA PHE A 231 -9.76 -5.74 -6.51
C PHE A 231 -9.81 -7.17 -5.98
N TYR A 232 -8.82 -7.54 -5.16
CA TYR A 232 -8.76 -8.87 -4.58
C TYR A 232 -9.94 -9.12 -3.61
N THR A 233 -10.25 -8.15 -2.76
CA THR A 233 -11.38 -8.24 -1.80
C THR A 233 -12.73 -8.32 -2.49
N GLN A 234 -12.86 -7.72 -3.68
CA GLN A 234 -14.05 -7.84 -4.52
C GLN A 234 -14.13 -9.19 -5.28
N ASN A 235 -13.13 -10.07 -5.11
CA ASN A 235 -13.02 -11.37 -5.77
C ASN A 235 -12.95 -11.30 -7.30
N ILE A 236 -12.42 -10.21 -7.84
CA ILE A 236 -12.26 -10.05 -9.30
C ILE A 236 -11.08 -10.91 -9.77
N PRO A 237 -11.21 -11.78 -10.79
CA PRO A 237 -10.08 -12.49 -11.36
C PRO A 237 -8.97 -11.53 -11.79
N LEU A 238 -7.76 -11.73 -11.28
CA LEU A 238 -6.60 -10.87 -11.51
C LEU A 238 -5.56 -11.59 -12.33
N PHE A 239 -4.97 -10.87 -13.29
CA PHE A 239 -3.90 -11.36 -14.18
C PHE A 239 -2.69 -10.45 -14.07
N PHE A 240 -1.53 -11.00 -13.73
CA PHE A 240 -0.29 -10.26 -13.59
C PHE A 240 0.84 -10.89 -14.40
N PRO A 241 1.84 -10.12 -14.88
CA PRO A 241 3.02 -10.69 -15.48
C PRO A 241 3.80 -11.53 -14.46
N THR A 242 4.45 -12.60 -14.90
CA THR A 242 5.43 -13.30 -14.06
C THR A 242 6.61 -12.39 -13.70
N ILE A 243 7.38 -12.77 -12.67
CA ILE A 243 8.58 -12.03 -12.28
C ILE A 243 9.57 -11.94 -13.46
N ASP A 244 9.71 -13.00 -14.25
CA ASP A 244 10.60 -13.02 -15.42
C ASP A 244 10.18 -11.98 -16.47
N LEU A 245 8.90 -11.95 -16.81
CA LEU A 245 8.38 -10.95 -17.74
C LEU A 245 8.49 -9.53 -17.16
N MET A 246 8.30 -9.36 -15.85
CA MET A 246 8.45 -8.07 -15.18
C MET A 246 9.88 -7.54 -15.28
N VAL A 247 10.89 -8.41 -15.04
CA VAL A 247 12.31 -8.08 -15.16
C VAL A 247 12.67 -7.75 -16.61
N GLU A 248 12.17 -8.54 -17.57
CA GLU A 248 12.35 -8.29 -18.99
C GLU A 248 11.78 -6.93 -19.40
N MET A 249 10.54 -6.63 -19.00
CA MET A 249 9.90 -5.34 -19.32
C MET A 249 10.68 -4.16 -18.71
N LYS A 250 11.12 -4.29 -17.43
CA LYS A 250 11.91 -3.24 -16.79
C LYS A 250 13.21 -2.97 -17.50
N SER A 251 13.92 -4.00 -17.89
CA SER A 251 15.17 -3.90 -18.66
C SER A 251 14.96 -3.22 -20.03
N LYS A 252 13.84 -3.54 -20.72
CA LYS A 252 13.54 -2.99 -22.06
C LYS A 252 13.04 -1.55 -22.07
N HIS A 253 12.38 -1.10 -20.98
CA HIS A 253 11.67 0.18 -20.93
C HIS A 253 12.35 1.24 -20.06
N ASN A 254 13.68 1.27 -20.00
CA ASN A 254 14.46 2.28 -19.27
C ASN A 254 13.97 2.48 -17.82
N ASN A 255 13.67 1.38 -17.14
CA ASN A 255 13.22 1.37 -15.75
C ASN A 255 11.85 2.01 -15.46
N LYS A 256 11.02 2.28 -16.47
CA LYS A 256 9.67 2.82 -16.25
C LYS A 256 8.69 1.82 -15.65
N VAL A 257 8.94 0.51 -15.82
CA VAL A 257 8.19 -0.56 -15.19
C VAL A 257 8.51 -0.59 -13.71
N MET A 258 7.51 -0.67 -12.85
CA MET A 258 7.70 -0.61 -11.39
C MET A 258 8.47 0.68 -10.98
N GLU A 259 8.09 1.80 -11.55
CA GLU A 259 8.78 3.09 -11.37
C GLU A 259 8.78 3.55 -9.90
N GLU A 260 7.77 3.19 -9.13
CA GLU A 260 7.67 3.52 -7.71
C GLU A 260 8.17 2.39 -6.79
N THR A 261 9.09 1.55 -7.25
CA THR A 261 9.77 0.56 -6.39
C THR A 261 10.58 1.26 -5.30
N SER A 262 11.17 2.41 -5.64
CA SER A 262 11.75 3.33 -4.66
C SER A 262 11.35 4.77 -4.99
N TRP A 263 11.28 5.61 -3.97
CA TRP A 263 11.04 7.05 -4.15
C TRP A 263 12.18 7.75 -4.87
N ASN A 264 13.40 7.29 -4.69
CA ASN A 264 14.55 7.75 -5.47
C ASN A 264 14.31 7.63 -6.97
N GLN A 265 13.76 6.50 -7.40
CA GLN A 265 13.46 6.26 -8.81
C GLN A 265 12.43 7.26 -9.34
N THR A 266 11.38 7.55 -8.55
CA THR A 266 10.31 8.45 -8.97
C THR A 266 10.74 9.92 -8.94
N TRP A 267 11.43 10.35 -7.88
CA TRP A 267 11.67 11.78 -7.61
C TRP A 267 13.02 12.27 -8.13
N ASN A 268 14.06 11.46 -8.03
CA ASN A 268 15.42 11.88 -8.36
C ASN A 268 16.09 11.00 -9.42
N ARG A 269 15.56 9.82 -9.68
CA ARG A 269 16.06 8.84 -10.65
C ARG A 269 17.54 8.46 -10.46
N GLU A 270 18.05 8.62 -9.27
CA GLU A 270 19.36 8.14 -8.88
C GLU A 270 19.26 6.74 -8.28
N PRO A 271 20.00 5.75 -8.80
CA PRO A 271 20.02 4.42 -8.20
C PRO A 271 20.78 4.40 -6.87
N GLY A 272 20.33 3.54 -5.97
CA GLY A 272 20.98 3.30 -4.70
C GLY A 272 20.48 4.17 -3.54
N SER A 273 20.60 3.62 -2.35
CA SER A 273 20.18 4.28 -1.10
C SER A 273 21.20 5.31 -0.63
N LYS A 274 20.71 6.43 -0.10
CA LYS A 274 21.57 7.50 0.42
C LYS A 274 22.22 7.14 1.77
N ILE A 275 21.61 6.25 2.56
CA ILE A 275 22.09 5.94 3.93
C ILE A 275 22.65 4.52 4.10
N ARG A 276 22.21 3.56 3.28
CA ARG A 276 22.63 2.14 3.39
C ARG A 276 22.79 1.51 2.01
N PRO A 277 23.76 1.95 1.20
CA PRO A 277 24.06 1.27 -0.05
C PRO A 277 24.66 -0.12 0.23
N GLY A 278 24.35 -1.11 -0.59
CA GLY A 278 24.87 -2.46 -0.39
C GLY A 278 24.45 -3.46 -1.46
N PRO A 279 24.87 -4.73 -1.32
CA PRO A 279 24.59 -5.76 -2.32
C PRO A 279 23.10 -6.08 -2.46
N ASN A 280 22.29 -5.82 -1.43
CA ASN A 280 20.85 -6.05 -1.41
C ASN A 280 20.04 -4.75 -1.30
N ASP A 281 20.59 -3.62 -1.68
CA ASP A 281 19.94 -2.33 -1.61
C ASP A 281 18.64 -2.31 -2.45
N PRO A 282 17.46 -2.10 -1.83
CA PRO A 282 16.17 -2.06 -2.55
C PRO A 282 16.05 -0.87 -3.50
N ASN A 283 16.82 0.19 -3.28
CA ASN A 283 16.78 1.40 -4.08
C ASN A 283 17.75 1.36 -5.27
N ASP A 284 18.53 0.31 -5.43
CA ASP A 284 19.36 0.09 -6.63
C ASP A 284 18.53 -0.62 -7.72
N TYR A 285 17.62 0.14 -8.30
CA TYR A 285 16.63 -0.35 -9.26
C TYR A 285 17.19 -0.60 -10.68
N VAL A 286 18.44 -0.24 -10.94
CA VAL A 286 19.10 -0.49 -12.24
C VAL A 286 19.78 -1.85 -12.28
N ASP A 287 20.12 -2.42 -11.13
CA ASP A 287 20.60 -3.80 -11.02
C ASP A 287 19.42 -4.78 -11.10
N MET A 288 19.30 -5.48 -12.22
CA MET A 288 18.17 -6.40 -12.46
C MET A 288 18.14 -7.60 -11.50
N ASN A 289 19.27 -7.99 -10.90
CA ASN A 289 19.30 -9.05 -9.89
C ASN A 289 18.70 -8.53 -8.57
N LYS A 290 19.08 -7.32 -8.16
CA LYS A 290 18.47 -6.67 -6.97
C LYS A 290 16.99 -6.42 -7.20
N PHE A 291 16.61 -5.89 -8.36
CA PHE A 291 15.22 -5.72 -8.72
C PHE A 291 14.44 -7.02 -8.62
N ARG A 292 14.95 -8.12 -9.20
CA ARG A 292 14.33 -9.46 -9.12
C ARG A 292 14.17 -9.92 -7.67
N ASN A 293 15.20 -9.74 -6.83
CA ASN A 293 15.18 -10.14 -5.43
C ASN A 293 14.14 -9.36 -4.61
N TRP A 294 13.87 -8.13 -4.97
CA TRP A 294 12.91 -7.29 -4.26
C TRP A 294 11.49 -7.39 -4.80
N VAL A 295 11.30 -7.46 -6.12
CA VAL A 295 9.97 -7.49 -6.73
C VAL A 295 9.14 -8.71 -6.31
N GLN A 296 9.79 -9.82 -5.95
CA GLN A 296 9.10 -11.02 -5.44
C GLN A 296 8.30 -10.77 -4.16
N TYR A 297 8.61 -9.72 -3.41
CA TYR A 297 7.88 -9.33 -2.21
C TYR A 297 6.64 -8.47 -2.52
N SER A 298 6.38 -8.15 -3.78
CA SER A 298 5.19 -7.39 -4.16
C SER A 298 3.91 -8.15 -3.84
N ASP A 299 2.86 -7.43 -3.44
CA ASP A 299 1.59 -8.01 -2.98
C ASP A 299 1.00 -9.02 -3.98
N PHE A 300 1.05 -8.70 -5.26
CA PHE A 300 0.51 -9.56 -6.32
C PHE A 300 1.31 -10.85 -6.57
N TYR A 301 2.49 -11.03 -5.93
CA TYR A 301 3.23 -12.30 -5.89
C TYR A 301 3.15 -13.00 -4.54
N ASP A 302 2.52 -12.40 -3.54
CA ASP A 302 2.35 -13.02 -2.22
C ASP A 302 1.19 -14.00 -2.22
N THR A 303 1.45 -15.23 -2.67
CA THR A 303 0.44 -16.30 -2.75
C THR A 303 -0.05 -16.77 -1.38
N GLY A 304 0.63 -16.42 -0.29
CA GLY A 304 0.17 -16.70 1.08
C GLY A 304 -0.98 -15.80 1.51
N TRP A 305 -1.05 -14.58 0.97
CA TRP A 305 -2.08 -13.61 1.28
C TRP A 305 -3.08 -13.37 0.14
N MET A 306 -2.64 -13.54 -1.12
CA MET A 306 -3.48 -13.35 -2.32
C MET A 306 -3.29 -14.50 -3.32
N PRO A 307 -3.63 -15.76 -2.97
CA PRO A 307 -3.61 -16.86 -3.92
C PRO A 307 -4.65 -16.67 -5.03
N HIS A 308 -4.59 -17.51 -6.06
CA HIS A 308 -5.50 -17.52 -7.21
C HIS A 308 -5.34 -16.37 -8.20
N ILE A 309 -4.35 -15.50 -8.02
CA ILE A 309 -3.92 -14.58 -9.08
C ILE A 309 -3.37 -15.42 -10.23
N GLN A 310 -3.73 -15.06 -11.47
CA GLN A 310 -3.28 -15.73 -12.69
C GLN A 310 -2.05 -15.00 -13.23
N TYR A 311 -1.02 -15.75 -13.64
CA TYR A 311 0.20 -15.16 -14.15
C TYR A 311 0.39 -15.48 -15.63
N PHE A 312 1.01 -14.58 -16.38
CA PHE A 312 1.34 -14.76 -17.79
C PHE A 312 2.83 -14.42 -18.02
N ASN A 313 3.45 -15.24 -18.91
CA ASN A 313 4.88 -15.13 -19.25
C ASN A 313 5.15 -14.28 -20.50
N SER A 314 4.13 -14.00 -21.29
CA SER A 314 4.23 -13.19 -22.51
C SER A 314 2.90 -12.54 -22.86
N TRP A 315 2.95 -11.52 -23.71
CA TRP A 315 1.76 -10.85 -24.21
C TRP A 315 0.88 -11.77 -25.10
N ASP A 316 1.52 -12.69 -25.84
CA ASP A 316 0.80 -13.68 -26.64
C ASP A 316 0.09 -14.70 -25.76
N GLU A 317 0.72 -15.13 -24.67
CA GLU A 317 0.05 -15.99 -23.67
C GLU A 317 -1.14 -15.27 -23.02
N LEU A 318 -0.96 -14.01 -22.60
CA LEU A 318 -2.09 -13.22 -22.07
C LEU A 318 -3.23 -13.12 -23.08
N LYS A 319 -2.92 -12.74 -24.33
CA LYS A 319 -3.90 -12.65 -25.41
C LYS A 319 -4.67 -13.95 -25.58
N ASN A 320 -3.96 -15.07 -25.70
CA ASN A 320 -4.58 -16.38 -25.84
C ASN A 320 -5.45 -16.73 -24.63
N THR A 321 -4.95 -16.51 -23.42
CA THR A 321 -5.68 -16.76 -22.16
C THR A 321 -6.98 -15.96 -22.13
N LEU A 322 -6.94 -14.64 -22.37
CA LEU A 322 -8.14 -13.80 -22.30
C LEU A 322 -9.18 -14.12 -23.41
N GLN A 323 -8.74 -14.68 -24.54
CA GLN A 323 -9.62 -15.11 -25.62
C GLN A 323 -10.27 -16.47 -25.37
N THR A 324 -9.59 -17.37 -24.64
CA THR A 324 -10.03 -18.77 -24.49
C THR A 324 -10.63 -19.09 -23.12
N ILE A 325 -10.36 -18.28 -22.10
CA ILE A 325 -10.85 -18.53 -20.74
C ILE A 325 -12.39 -18.48 -20.70
N SER A 326 -13.00 -19.55 -20.19
CA SER A 326 -14.44 -19.63 -20.05
C SER A 326 -14.99 -18.79 -18.90
N ASN A 327 -16.25 -18.39 -18.97
CA ASN A 327 -16.91 -17.72 -17.86
C ASN A 327 -16.95 -18.61 -16.60
N ASP A 328 -17.15 -19.91 -16.75
CA ASP A 328 -17.17 -20.87 -15.65
C ASP A 328 -15.82 -20.87 -14.93
N ARG A 329 -14.70 -20.87 -15.67
CA ARG A 329 -13.37 -20.79 -15.08
C ARG A 329 -13.13 -19.48 -14.32
N LEU A 330 -13.61 -18.36 -14.83
CA LEU A 330 -13.53 -17.06 -14.12
C LEU A 330 -14.34 -17.07 -12.83
N ILE A 331 -15.52 -17.69 -12.83
CA ILE A 331 -16.37 -17.88 -11.65
C ILE A 331 -15.68 -18.78 -10.63
N GLU A 332 -15.05 -19.87 -11.05
CA GLU A 332 -14.24 -20.75 -10.17
C GLU A 332 -13.13 -19.98 -9.47
N ILE A 333 -12.34 -19.19 -10.22
CA ILE A 333 -11.27 -18.35 -9.68
C ILE A 333 -11.85 -17.36 -8.63
N SER A 334 -12.93 -16.68 -8.99
CA SER A 334 -13.59 -15.73 -8.10
C SER A 334 -14.10 -16.39 -6.81
N ASN A 335 -14.71 -17.56 -6.91
CA ASN A 335 -15.19 -18.32 -5.75
C ASN A 335 -14.02 -18.78 -4.86
N ALA A 336 -12.91 -19.19 -5.43
CA ALA A 336 -11.71 -19.55 -4.68
C ALA A 336 -11.14 -18.33 -3.93
N MET A 337 -11.06 -17.17 -4.58
CA MET A 337 -10.67 -15.90 -3.93
C MET A 337 -11.64 -15.51 -2.80
N LYS A 338 -12.95 -15.65 -3.02
CA LYS A 338 -13.98 -15.37 -2.02
C LYS A 338 -13.82 -16.22 -0.76
N ASN A 339 -13.59 -17.52 -0.92
CA ASN A 339 -13.35 -18.42 0.19
C ASN A 339 -12.07 -18.06 0.95
N HIS A 340 -11.02 -17.71 0.21
CA HIS A 340 -9.77 -17.28 0.83
C HIS A 340 -9.92 -15.94 1.58
N ASN A 341 -10.68 -14.99 1.04
CA ASN A 341 -10.90 -13.69 1.68
C ASN A 341 -11.57 -13.80 3.06
N VAL A 342 -12.39 -14.81 3.29
CA VAL A 342 -12.95 -15.08 4.63
C VAL A 342 -11.82 -15.42 5.62
N VAL A 343 -10.96 -16.37 5.25
CA VAL A 343 -9.80 -16.79 6.08
C VAL A 343 -8.80 -15.65 6.26
N ARG A 344 -8.52 -14.92 5.17
CA ARG A 344 -7.62 -13.77 5.16
C ARG A 344 -8.08 -12.68 6.14
N LYS A 345 -9.37 -12.34 6.12
CA LYS A 345 -9.95 -11.32 7.03
C LYS A 345 -9.78 -11.71 8.49
N GLU A 346 -10.06 -12.95 8.85
CA GLU A 346 -9.91 -13.42 10.22
C GLU A 346 -8.44 -13.43 10.67
N LYS A 347 -7.52 -13.85 9.80
CA LYS A 347 -6.08 -13.81 10.09
C LYS A 347 -5.58 -12.38 10.30
N VAL A 348 -6.01 -11.42 9.48
CA VAL A 348 -5.67 -10.00 9.65
C VAL A 348 -6.20 -9.47 10.99
N LYS A 349 -7.43 -9.79 11.36
CA LYS A 349 -7.99 -9.41 12.67
C LYS A 349 -7.20 -9.99 13.85
N GLN A 350 -6.76 -11.24 13.75
CA GLN A 350 -5.93 -11.89 14.79
C GLN A 350 -4.59 -11.18 14.95
N LEU A 351 -3.93 -10.82 13.83
CA LEU A 351 -2.65 -10.11 13.87
C LEU A 351 -2.81 -8.71 14.48
N TRP A 352 -3.83 -7.97 14.08
CA TRP A 352 -4.11 -6.66 14.68
C TRP A 352 -4.44 -6.78 16.17
N ASN A 353 -5.26 -7.75 16.57
CA ASN A 353 -5.53 -8.00 17.98
C ASN A 353 -4.25 -8.27 18.77
N SER A 354 -3.30 -9.03 18.20
CA SER A 354 -2.00 -9.29 18.86
C SER A 354 -1.20 -8.00 19.07
N ILE A 355 -1.18 -7.08 18.09
CA ILE A 355 -0.54 -5.77 18.26
C ILE A 355 -1.26 -4.94 19.33
N LEU A 356 -2.59 -4.85 19.25
CA LEU A 356 -3.39 -4.04 20.16
C LEU A 356 -3.37 -4.55 21.61
N GLN A 357 -3.19 -5.86 21.81
CA GLN A 357 -2.99 -6.43 23.15
C GLN A 357 -1.62 -6.08 23.73
N LYS A 358 -0.54 -6.11 22.92
CA LYS A 358 0.79 -5.67 23.36
C LYS A 358 0.82 -4.19 23.78
N ILE A 359 -0.05 -3.38 23.21
CA ILE A 359 -0.18 -1.94 23.53
C ILE A 359 -0.89 -1.74 24.88
N LYS A 360 -1.75 -2.66 25.28
CA LYS A 360 -2.52 -2.57 26.56
C LYS A 360 -1.76 -3.06 27.78
N GLY A 361 -0.80 -3.96 27.57
CA GLY A 361 -0.06 -4.65 28.64
C GLY A 361 1.21 -3.99 29.01
#